data_a51b218c2e153ddeecb1c13f67039636
#
_entry.id   a51b218c2e153ddeecb1c13f67039636
#
_cell.length_a   1.000
_cell.length_b   1.000
_cell.length_c   1.000
_cell.angle_alpha   90.00
_cell.angle_beta   90.00
_cell.angle_gamma   90.00
#
_symmetry.space_group_name_H-M   'P 1'
#
loop_
_entity.id
_entity.type
_entity.pdbx_description
1 polymer ?
#
loop_
_entity_poly.entity_id
_entity_poly.type
_entity_poly.pdbx_seq_one_letter_code
_entity_poly.pdbx_strand_id
1 'polypeptide(L)'
;GLFLLIAAYSAIGVFMSSLTSYQVVAALATFALLAALSMVNELAQDVMWLRDVTWWLSISGRCETFIAGLICSEDLIYFVTVTAFFLVLAILRISNKRMSRTRRQRFLGYACSVAALVAIAILSSRPQLMSFYDATATKSNTITVPSQEVMSRVKGKVTMTTFTNILDEEGFYLGIPSRFNSDKEYFKQYLRFKPDLKIKYEYYWADSGSKSVHRRFPDMTDEQRAATIADIYEVNFDMFQTLEEISKKKDLSSESYRLVREIKLEDGRSTFLRIFNDSKRMPDEKEITAAFKRLIDGAVPVGFIKGHGERNIYRQGDKDYLI
;
A
#
# COMPACT_ATOMS: atom_id res chain seq x y z
N GLY A 1 12.38 13.08 13.45
CA GLY A 1 12.21 11.63 13.21
C GLY A 1 13.13 10.80 14.08
N LEU A 2 14.43 10.92 13.91
CA LEU A 2 15.43 10.09 14.62
C LEU A 2 15.28 10.14 16.16
N PHE A 3 15.03 11.30 16.73
CA PHE A 3 14.80 11.44 18.18
C PHE A 3 13.59 10.63 18.66
N LEU A 4 12.50 10.65 17.91
CA LEU A 4 11.28 9.89 18.25
C LEU A 4 11.51 8.38 18.13
N LEU A 5 12.25 7.95 17.12
CA LEU A 5 12.64 6.56 16.96
C LEU A 5 13.50 6.06 18.13
N ILE A 6 14.52 6.84 18.51
CA ILE A 6 15.39 6.52 19.65
C ILE A 6 14.58 6.45 20.95
N ALA A 7 13.64 7.38 21.16
CA ALA A 7 12.76 7.39 22.32
C ALA A 7 11.89 6.11 22.40
N ALA A 8 11.29 5.70 21.27
CA ALA A 8 10.51 4.45 21.20
C ALA A 8 11.38 3.21 21.48
N TYR A 9 12.56 3.12 20.86
CA TYR A 9 13.48 2.01 21.09
C TYR A 9 13.97 1.95 22.54
N SER A 10 14.26 3.11 23.14
CA SER A 10 14.66 3.19 24.54
C SER A 10 13.52 2.76 25.49
N ALA A 11 12.28 3.17 25.19
CA ALA A 11 11.11 2.75 25.96
C ALA A 11 10.88 1.23 25.92
N ILE A 12 11.04 0.61 24.75
CA ILE A 12 10.99 -0.84 24.56
C ILE A 12 12.10 -1.51 25.39
N GLY A 13 13.34 -0.99 25.33
CA GLY A 13 14.46 -1.53 26.12
C GLY A 13 14.22 -1.45 27.62
N VAL A 14 13.69 -0.32 28.12
CA VAL A 14 13.31 -0.14 29.53
C VAL A 14 12.23 -1.14 29.94
N PHE A 15 11.22 -1.36 29.12
CA PHE A 15 10.20 -2.37 29.40
C PHE A 15 10.79 -3.77 29.45
N MET A 16 11.60 -4.18 28.45
CA MET A 16 12.26 -5.51 28.44
C MET A 16 13.17 -5.70 29.66
N SER A 17 13.94 -4.68 30.04
CA SER A 17 14.74 -4.70 31.25
C SER A 17 13.92 -4.87 32.54
N SER A 18 12.68 -4.39 32.57
CA SER A 18 11.75 -4.58 33.70
C SER A 18 11.24 -6.00 33.89
N LEU A 19 11.29 -6.82 32.81
CA LEU A 19 10.80 -8.19 32.80
C LEU A 19 11.79 -9.20 33.41
N THR A 20 13.09 -8.97 33.25
CA THR A 20 14.15 -9.88 33.66
C THR A 20 15.22 -9.18 34.50
N SER A 21 15.92 -9.93 35.31
CA SER A 21 17.08 -9.46 36.10
C SER A 21 18.41 -9.66 35.35
N TYR A 22 18.39 -10.36 34.22
CA TYR A 22 19.58 -10.66 33.42
C TYR A 22 19.73 -9.66 32.29
N GLN A 23 20.79 -8.87 32.32
CA GLN A 23 21.04 -7.81 31.30
C GLN A 23 21.13 -8.34 29.87
N VAL A 24 21.83 -9.45 29.67
CA VAL A 24 22.00 -10.09 28.36
C VAL A 24 20.64 -10.55 27.79
N VAL A 25 19.82 -11.16 28.64
CA VAL A 25 18.47 -11.61 28.24
C VAL A 25 17.59 -10.41 27.87
N ALA A 26 17.67 -9.32 28.63
CA ALA A 26 16.94 -8.09 28.32
C ALA A 26 17.37 -7.50 26.96
N ALA A 27 18.68 -7.46 26.69
CA ALA A 27 19.19 -6.96 25.43
C ALA A 27 18.77 -7.82 24.24
N LEU A 28 18.88 -9.15 24.34
CA LEU A 28 18.46 -10.08 23.29
C LEU A 28 16.94 -9.99 23.03
N ALA A 29 16.14 -9.93 24.10
CA ALA A 29 14.69 -9.79 23.98
C ALA A 29 14.29 -8.45 23.36
N THR A 30 14.99 -7.36 23.67
CA THR A 30 14.79 -6.06 23.05
C THR A 30 15.10 -6.13 21.55
N PHE A 31 16.24 -6.69 21.18
CA PHE A 31 16.64 -6.85 19.78
C PHE A 31 15.62 -7.71 19.01
N ALA A 32 15.22 -8.86 19.56
CA ALA A 32 14.24 -9.73 18.93
C ALA A 32 12.88 -9.02 18.70
N LEU A 33 12.41 -8.25 19.69
CA LEU A 33 11.16 -7.49 19.55
C LEU A 33 11.27 -6.38 18.51
N LEU A 34 12.39 -5.64 18.50
CA LEU A 34 12.61 -4.60 17.50
C LEU A 34 12.71 -5.18 16.08
N ALA A 35 13.40 -6.30 15.91
CA ALA A 35 13.47 -7.01 14.63
C ALA A 35 12.07 -7.47 14.18
N ALA A 36 11.29 -8.06 15.08
CA ALA A 36 9.91 -8.46 14.77
C ALA A 36 9.05 -7.26 14.35
N LEU A 37 9.11 -6.12 15.05
CA LEU A 37 8.35 -4.91 14.72
C LEU A 37 8.85 -4.24 13.42
N SER A 38 10.09 -4.47 13.02
CA SER A 38 10.62 -3.95 11.74
C SER A 38 10.16 -4.77 10.54
N MET A 39 9.90 -6.07 10.73
CA MET A 39 9.53 -6.98 9.65
C MET A 39 8.01 -7.27 9.59
N VAL A 40 7.26 -6.82 10.58
CA VAL A 40 5.84 -7.18 10.74
C VAL A 40 4.95 -6.72 9.58
N ASN A 41 5.33 -5.65 8.88
CA ASN A 41 4.59 -5.12 7.72
C ASN A 41 4.62 -6.05 6.50
N GLU A 42 5.56 -6.98 6.44
CA GLU A 42 5.68 -7.96 5.36
C GLU A 42 4.83 -9.22 5.63
N LEU A 43 4.42 -9.41 6.88
CA LEU A 43 3.66 -10.60 7.29
C LEU A 43 2.17 -10.45 6.97
N ALA A 44 1.57 -11.55 6.50
CA ALA A 44 0.13 -11.73 6.34
C ALA A 44 -0.56 -10.62 5.51
N GLN A 45 0.07 -10.19 4.42
CA GLN A 45 -0.48 -9.17 3.51
C GLN A 45 -1.68 -9.68 2.68
N ASP A 46 -1.85 -10.97 2.57
CA ASP A 46 -2.97 -11.67 1.93
C ASP A 46 -4.27 -11.58 2.75
N VAL A 47 -4.18 -11.40 4.09
CA VAL A 47 -5.33 -11.30 4.99
C VAL A 47 -5.66 -9.83 5.28
N MET A 48 -6.75 -9.33 4.72
CA MET A 48 -7.12 -7.89 4.71
C MET A 48 -7.10 -7.23 6.11
N TRP A 49 -7.73 -7.83 7.12
CA TRP A 49 -7.80 -7.24 8.46
C TRP A 49 -6.45 -7.29 9.20
N LEU A 50 -5.66 -8.35 8.97
CA LEU A 50 -4.36 -8.52 9.61
C LEU A 50 -3.31 -7.57 9.00
N ARG A 51 -3.40 -7.35 7.71
CA ARG A 51 -2.55 -6.40 6.98
C ARG A 51 -2.64 -4.97 7.52
N ASP A 52 -3.83 -4.47 7.83
CA ASP A 52 -3.99 -3.12 8.39
C ASP A 52 -3.38 -3.02 9.79
N VAL A 53 -3.47 -4.09 10.60
CA VAL A 53 -2.85 -4.17 11.94
C VAL A 53 -1.33 -4.26 11.84
N THR A 54 -0.80 -5.12 10.97
CA THR A 54 0.66 -5.29 10.79
C THR A 54 1.30 -4.01 10.23
N TRP A 55 0.62 -3.33 9.30
CA TRP A 55 1.05 -2.03 8.79
C TRP A 55 1.12 -0.98 9.90
N TRP A 56 0.10 -0.90 10.77
CA TRP A 56 0.11 0.05 11.88
C TRP A 56 1.21 -0.23 12.90
N LEU A 57 1.53 -1.50 13.15
CA LEU A 57 2.59 -1.90 14.09
C LEU A 57 4.01 -1.69 13.55
N SER A 58 4.19 -1.58 12.24
CA SER A 58 5.51 -1.44 11.63
C SER A 58 6.18 -0.12 12.00
N ILE A 59 7.41 -0.23 12.50
CA ILE A 59 8.25 0.93 12.84
C ILE A 59 9.02 1.44 11.61
N SER A 60 9.47 0.53 10.74
CA SER A 60 10.37 0.84 9.62
C SER A 60 9.75 1.81 8.61
N GLY A 61 8.57 1.50 8.07
CA GLY A 61 7.91 2.34 7.07
C GLY A 61 7.58 3.75 7.55
N ARG A 62 7.30 3.90 8.86
CA ARG A 62 7.02 5.21 9.46
C ARG A 62 8.27 6.05 9.72
N CYS A 63 9.42 5.40 9.90
CA CYS A 63 10.68 6.11 10.06
C CYS A 63 11.18 6.67 8.71
N GLU A 64 10.96 5.95 7.61
CA GLU A 64 11.37 6.34 6.27
C GLU A 64 10.75 7.68 5.84
N THR A 65 9.49 7.94 6.18
CA THR A 65 8.83 9.22 5.87
C THR A 65 9.54 10.40 6.52
N PHE A 66 9.98 10.27 7.77
CA PHE A 66 10.75 11.31 8.45
C PHE A 66 12.16 11.49 7.87
N ILE A 67 12.82 10.39 7.46
CA ILE A 67 14.15 10.44 6.83
C ILE A 67 14.04 11.13 5.47
N ALA A 68 12.97 10.87 4.72
CA ALA A 68 12.67 11.54 3.47
C ALA A 68 12.30 13.03 3.63
N GLY A 69 12.16 13.54 4.87
CA GLY A 69 11.81 14.92 5.15
C GLY A 69 10.31 15.21 5.15
N LEU A 70 9.48 14.19 5.24
CA LEU A 70 8.03 14.32 5.35
C LEU A 70 7.59 14.09 6.79
N ILE A 71 6.90 15.06 7.37
CA ILE A 71 6.35 15.00 8.73
C ILE A 71 4.86 14.77 8.63
N CYS A 72 4.40 13.56 9.01
CA CYS A 72 2.98 13.22 9.07
C CYS A 72 2.50 13.19 10.53
N SER A 73 1.30 13.73 10.78
CA SER A 73 0.70 13.70 12.12
C SER A 73 0.48 12.27 12.63
N GLU A 74 0.11 11.35 11.75
CA GLU A 74 -0.08 9.94 12.09
C GLU A 74 1.20 9.28 12.60
N ASP A 75 2.36 9.58 11.98
CA ASP A 75 3.64 9.00 12.37
C ASP A 75 4.15 9.61 13.67
N LEU A 76 3.93 10.92 13.86
CA LEU A 76 4.24 11.59 15.14
C LEU A 76 3.44 11.00 16.30
N ILE A 77 2.12 10.85 16.11
CA ILE A 77 1.23 10.27 17.13
C ILE A 77 1.64 8.82 17.41
N TYR A 78 1.99 8.05 16.38
CA TYR A 78 2.45 6.67 16.51
C TYR A 78 3.66 6.57 17.44
N PHE A 79 4.75 7.29 17.16
CA PHE A 79 5.97 7.22 17.96
C PHE A 79 5.75 7.68 19.41
N VAL A 80 4.98 8.75 19.63
CA VAL A 80 4.62 9.20 20.97
C VAL A 80 3.79 8.14 21.71
N THR A 81 2.81 7.55 21.03
CA THR A 81 1.93 6.53 21.61
C THR A 81 2.68 5.25 21.94
N VAL A 82 3.53 4.75 21.04
CA VAL A 82 4.35 3.56 21.30
C VAL A 82 5.32 3.79 22.45
N THR A 83 5.98 4.93 22.48
CA THR A 83 6.87 5.33 23.60
C THR A 83 6.11 5.33 24.92
N ALA A 84 4.96 6.04 24.99
CA ALA A 84 4.14 6.10 26.19
C ALA A 84 3.62 4.71 26.61
N PHE A 85 3.18 3.90 25.67
CA PHE A 85 2.68 2.55 25.92
C PHE A 85 3.72 1.66 26.59
N PHE A 86 4.95 1.57 26.07
CA PHE A 86 6.00 0.75 26.67
C PHE A 86 6.47 1.29 28.01
N LEU A 87 6.50 2.63 28.21
CA LEU A 87 6.79 3.22 29.51
C LEU A 87 5.69 2.88 30.54
N VAL A 88 4.42 2.97 30.15
CA VAL A 88 3.29 2.57 31.01
C VAL A 88 3.37 1.09 31.39
N LEU A 89 3.69 0.21 30.42
CA LEU A 89 3.90 -1.20 30.72
C LEU A 89 5.04 -1.44 31.71
N ALA A 90 6.16 -0.72 31.56
CA ALA A 90 7.28 -0.79 32.51
C ALA A 90 6.88 -0.32 33.91
N ILE A 91 6.16 0.80 34.03
CA ILE A 91 5.64 1.34 35.29
C ILE A 91 4.66 0.34 35.94
N LEU A 92 3.72 -0.21 35.17
CA LEU A 92 2.78 -1.23 35.65
C LEU A 92 3.51 -2.46 36.17
N ARG A 93 4.55 -2.93 35.45
CA ARG A 93 5.35 -4.07 35.86
C ARG A 93 6.06 -3.84 37.19
N ILE A 94 6.74 -2.70 37.34
CA ILE A 94 7.46 -2.30 38.55
C ILE A 94 6.48 -2.10 39.73
N SER A 95 5.38 -1.38 39.46
CA SER A 95 4.33 -1.13 40.48
C SER A 95 3.70 -2.44 40.96
N ASN A 96 3.41 -3.37 40.06
CA ASN A 96 2.83 -4.66 40.40
C ASN A 96 3.79 -5.60 41.18
N LYS A 97 5.12 -5.35 41.11
CA LYS A 97 6.10 -6.02 41.98
C LYS A 97 6.15 -5.42 43.39
N ARG A 98 5.90 -4.14 43.51
CA ARG A 98 5.98 -3.40 44.78
C ARG A 98 4.68 -3.41 45.58
N MET A 99 3.54 -3.38 44.89
CA MET A 99 2.22 -3.29 45.50
C MET A 99 1.50 -4.65 45.47
N SER A 100 0.83 -4.99 46.57
CA SER A 100 -0.02 -6.18 46.71
C SER A 100 -1.33 -6.00 45.92
N ARG A 101 -1.27 -5.97 44.61
CA ARG A 101 -2.47 -5.89 43.74
C ARG A 101 -3.04 -7.26 43.45
N THR A 102 -4.38 -7.36 43.42
CA THR A 102 -5.08 -8.58 43.00
C THR A 102 -4.81 -8.91 41.55
N ARG A 103 -4.95 -10.19 41.17
CA ARG A 103 -4.78 -10.62 39.76
C ARG A 103 -5.68 -9.84 38.82
N ARG A 104 -6.93 -9.53 39.23
CA ARG A 104 -7.88 -8.74 38.45
C ARG A 104 -7.40 -7.31 38.20
N GLN A 105 -6.86 -6.65 39.23
CA GLN A 105 -6.33 -5.27 39.08
C GLN A 105 -5.11 -5.21 38.17
N ARG A 106 -4.23 -6.21 38.24
CA ARG A 106 -3.07 -6.31 37.32
C ARG A 106 -3.53 -6.49 35.87
N PHE A 107 -4.47 -7.44 35.65
CA PHE A 107 -5.03 -7.67 34.32
C PHE A 107 -5.71 -6.43 33.75
N LEU A 108 -6.55 -5.76 34.55
CA LEU A 108 -7.22 -4.52 34.12
C LEU A 108 -6.22 -3.42 33.74
N GLY A 109 -5.11 -3.26 34.47
CA GLY A 109 -4.08 -2.27 34.11
C GLY A 109 -3.48 -2.50 32.75
N TYR A 110 -3.10 -3.74 32.42
CA TYR A 110 -2.59 -4.09 31.09
C TYR A 110 -3.66 -4.00 30.01
N ALA A 111 -4.87 -4.50 30.27
CA ALA A 111 -5.99 -4.44 29.34
C ALA A 111 -6.36 -3.00 28.98
N CYS A 112 -6.42 -2.11 29.96
CA CYS A 112 -6.66 -0.67 29.72
C CYS A 112 -5.55 -0.04 28.88
N SER A 113 -4.28 -0.41 29.11
CA SER A 113 -3.16 0.11 28.33
C SER A 113 -3.25 -0.32 26.85
N VAL A 114 -3.58 -1.59 26.60
CA VAL A 114 -3.79 -2.12 25.25
C VAL A 114 -5.01 -1.46 24.59
N ALA A 115 -6.12 -1.33 25.33
CA ALA A 115 -7.33 -0.68 24.82
C ALA A 115 -7.08 0.77 24.44
N ALA A 116 -6.30 1.51 25.25
CA ALA A 116 -5.89 2.88 24.94
C ALA A 116 -5.01 2.96 23.69
N LEU A 117 -4.04 2.05 23.55
CA LEU A 117 -3.21 1.95 22.33
C LEU A 117 -4.07 1.72 21.09
N VAL A 118 -4.98 0.75 21.13
CA VAL A 118 -5.88 0.44 20.00
C VAL A 118 -6.80 1.62 19.68
N ALA A 119 -7.37 2.27 20.70
CA ALA A 119 -8.22 3.45 20.50
C ALA A 119 -7.47 4.60 19.81
N ILE A 120 -6.23 4.90 20.26
CA ILE A 120 -5.41 5.93 19.64
C ILE A 120 -5.01 5.52 18.22
N ALA A 121 -4.69 4.24 17.98
CA ALA A 121 -4.39 3.73 16.65
C ALA A 121 -5.57 3.94 15.68
N ILE A 122 -6.79 3.59 16.08
CA ILE A 122 -7.99 3.76 15.25
C ILE A 122 -8.26 5.25 15.00
N LEU A 123 -8.10 6.11 16.01
CA LEU A 123 -8.34 7.54 15.87
C LEU A 123 -7.28 8.20 14.96
N SER A 124 -6.00 7.90 15.15
CA SER A 124 -4.90 8.48 14.35
C SER A 124 -4.91 8.04 12.90
N SER A 125 -5.51 6.87 12.60
CA SER A 125 -5.67 6.36 11.24
C SER A 125 -6.86 6.97 10.48
N ARG A 126 -7.62 7.89 11.11
CA ARG A 126 -8.74 8.54 10.43
C ARG A 126 -8.26 9.59 9.44
N PRO A 127 -8.62 9.48 8.14
CA PRO A 127 -8.13 10.39 7.10
C PRO A 127 -8.40 11.88 7.38
N GLN A 128 -9.47 12.17 8.12
CA GLN A 128 -9.89 13.53 8.48
C GLN A 128 -8.95 14.21 9.50
N LEU A 129 -8.17 13.43 10.25
CA LEU A 129 -7.21 13.91 11.26
C LEU A 129 -5.78 13.92 10.75
N MET A 130 -5.56 13.45 9.51
CA MET A 130 -4.24 13.42 8.90
C MET A 130 -3.85 14.81 8.42
N SER A 131 -2.70 15.27 8.88
CA SER A 131 -2.01 16.45 8.35
C SER A 131 -0.55 16.10 8.08
N PHE A 132 0.06 16.79 7.13
CA PHE A 132 1.43 16.53 6.74
C PHE A 132 2.15 17.84 6.42
N TYR A 133 3.45 17.82 6.59
CA TYR A 133 4.35 18.91 6.24
C TYR A 133 5.57 18.35 5.52
N ASP A 134 5.75 18.75 4.27
CA ASP A 134 6.95 18.41 3.51
C ASP A 134 8.04 19.44 3.80
N ALA A 135 9.08 19.01 4.53
CA ALA A 135 10.20 19.84 4.94
C ALA A 135 11.29 19.95 3.85
N THR A 136 11.18 19.19 2.75
CA THR A 136 12.18 19.27 1.66
C THR A 136 12.10 20.62 0.93
N ALA A 137 13.25 21.08 0.43
CA ALA A 137 13.31 22.35 -0.28
C ALA A 137 12.51 22.34 -1.58
N THR A 138 12.48 21.20 -2.27
CA THR A 138 11.81 20.99 -3.56
C THR A 138 10.40 20.42 -3.43
N LYS A 139 9.91 20.17 -2.21
CA LYS A 139 8.63 19.49 -1.95
C LYS A 139 8.51 18.12 -2.65
N SER A 140 9.62 17.38 -2.69
CA SER A 140 9.73 16.11 -3.43
C SER A 140 8.85 14.97 -2.90
N ASN A 141 8.32 15.10 -1.68
CA ASN A 141 7.41 14.11 -1.08
C ASN A 141 5.92 14.48 -1.23
N THR A 142 5.64 15.50 -2.02
CA THR A 142 4.29 16.02 -2.23
C THR A 142 4.05 16.17 -3.72
N ILE A 143 2.85 15.82 -4.19
CA ILE A 143 2.48 16.03 -5.59
C ILE A 143 2.57 17.53 -5.95
N THR A 144 2.89 17.81 -7.19
CA THR A 144 3.07 19.19 -7.69
C THR A 144 1.80 20.03 -7.56
N VAL A 145 1.93 21.35 -7.52
CA VAL A 145 0.78 22.27 -7.40
C VAL A 145 -0.30 22.02 -8.47
N PRO A 146 0.02 21.81 -9.75
CA PRO A 146 -1.00 21.46 -10.75
C PRO A 146 -1.74 20.16 -10.43
N SER A 147 -1.04 19.16 -9.89
CA SER A 147 -1.66 17.89 -9.47
C SER A 147 -2.58 18.07 -8.25
N GLN A 148 -2.16 18.92 -7.29
CA GLN A 148 -3.01 19.27 -6.14
C GLN A 148 -4.28 19.98 -6.59
N GLU A 149 -4.19 20.87 -7.58
CA GLU A 149 -5.33 21.58 -8.16
C GLU A 149 -6.33 20.62 -8.81
N VAL A 150 -5.84 19.64 -9.57
CA VAL A 150 -6.66 18.59 -10.16
C VAL A 150 -7.34 17.77 -9.05
N MET A 151 -6.59 17.32 -8.04
CA MET A 151 -7.13 16.52 -6.94
C MET A 151 -8.20 17.27 -6.12
N SER A 152 -8.05 18.59 -5.92
CA SER A 152 -9.03 19.42 -5.21
C SER A 152 -10.38 19.51 -5.94
N ARG A 153 -10.39 19.34 -7.26
CA ARG A 153 -11.58 19.36 -8.12
C ARG A 153 -12.31 18.01 -8.17
N VAL A 154 -11.67 16.93 -7.68
CA VAL A 154 -12.27 15.58 -7.65
C VAL A 154 -13.32 15.52 -6.53
N LYS A 155 -14.59 15.57 -6.89
CA LYS A 155 -15.71 15.52 -5.96
C LYS A 155 -16.20 14.08 -5.75
N GLY A 156 -16.81 13.82 -4.58
CA GLY A 156 -17.35 12.50 -4.23
C GLY A 156 -16.28 11.46 -3.90
N LYS A 157 -16.71 10.25 -3.63
CA LYS A 157 -15.82 9.13 -3.32
C LYS A 157 -15.16 8.60 -4.58
N VAL A 158 -13.91 8.19 -4.45
CA VAL A 158 -13.14 7.60 -5.54
C VAL A 158 -12.73 6.19 -5.16
N THR A 159 -12.81 5.27 -6.10
CA THR A 159 -12.29 3.92 -5.95
C THR A 159 -11.27 3.66 -7.06
N MET A 160 -10.07 3.25 -6.68
CA MET A 160 -9.05 2.75 -7.60
C MET A 160 -8.99 1.24 -7.45
N THR A 161 -9.39 0.50 -8.48
CA THR A 161 -9.38 -0.95 -8.49
C THR A 161 -8.24 -1.43 -9.38
N THR A 162 -7.29 -2.16 -8.79
CA THR A 162 -6.21 -2.83 -9.53
C THR A 162 -6.69 -4.21 -9.95
N PHE A 163 -6.77 -4.46 -11.24
CA PHE A 163 -7.04 -5.75 -11.83
C PHE A 163 -5.73 -6.45 -12.13
N THR A 164 -5.48 -7.55 -11.44
CA THR A 164 -4.22 -8.29 -11.52
C THR A 164 -4.45 -9.68 -12.07
N ASN A 165 -3.89 -9.94 -13.24
CA ASN A 165 -3.94 -11.24 -13.88
C ASN A 165 -2.70 -12.06 -13.54
N ILE A 166 -2.87 -13.26 -12.98
CA ILE A 166 -1.75 -14.12 -12.60
C ILE A 166 -0.99 -14.68 -13.82
N LEU A 167 -1.65 -14.73 -15.01
CA LEU A 167 -1.01 -15.14 -16.27
C LEU A 167 -0.34 -13.97 -17.03
N ASP A 168 -0.39 -12.75 -16.51
CA ASP A 168 0.41 -11.61 -16.98
C ASP A 168 1.71 -11.54 -16.17
N GLU A 169 2.75 -12.25 -16.64
CA GLU A 169 4.02 -12.39 -15.91
C GLU A 169 4.65 -11.06 -15.53
N GLU A 170 4.57 -10.05 -16.39
CA GLU A 170 5.15 -8.75 -16.13
C GLU A 170 4.31 -7.92 -15.15
N GLY A 171 3.00 -7.96 -15.31
CA GLY A 171 2.06 -7.21 -14.49
C GLY A 171 1.82 -7.86 -13.13
N PHE A 172 1.74 -9.19 -13.07
CA PHE A 172 1.42 -9.92 -11.84
C PHE A 172 2.35 -9.55 -10.69
N TYR A 173 3.66 -9.48 -10.93
CA TYR A 173 4.64 -9.10 -9.92
C TYR A 173 4.39 -7.73 -9.28
N LEU A 174 3.78 -6.78 -10.00
CA LEU A 174 3.45 -5.44 -9.47
C LEU A 174 2.18 -5.43 -8.62
N GLY A 175 1.25 -6.35 -8.88
CA GLY A 175 -0.04 -6.45 -8.20
C GLY A 175 -0.16 -7.63 -7.24
N ILE A 176 0.90 -8.40 -7.02
CA ILE A 176 0.87 -9.56 -6.12
C ILE A 176 0.46 -9.16 -4.69
N PRO A 177 -0.33 -9.99 -3.97
CA PRO A 177 -0.83 -9.66 -2.62
C PRO A 177 0.24 -9.22 -1.62
N SER A 178 1.42 -9.81 -1.64
CA SER A 178 2.54 -9.46 -0.78
C SER A 178 3.07 -8.03 -0.98
N ARG A 179 2.75 -7.39 -2.11
CA ARG A 179 3.15 -6.00 -2.43
C ARG A 179 2.08 -4.95 -2.17
N PHE A 180 0.94 -5.34 -1.63
CA PHE A 180 -0.16 -4.40 -1.38
C PHE A 180 0.27 -3.16 -0.59
N ASN A 181 1.04 -3.35 0.48
CA ASN A 181 1.48 -2.23 1.32
C ASN A 181 2.43 -1.29 0.57
N SER A 182 3.35 -1.83 -0.22
CA SER A 182 4.26 -1.04 -1.06
C SER A 182 3.50 -0.26 -2.14
N ASP A 183 2.50 -0.88 -2.74
CA ASP A 183 1.65 -0.23 -3.73
C ASP A 183 0.79 0.88 -3.12
N LYS A 184 0.19 0.63 -1.95
CA LYS A 184 -0.55 1.64 -1.20
C LYS A 184 0.34 2.83 -0.81
N GLU A 185 1.58 2.59 -0.40
CA GLU A 185 2.55 3.63 -0.07
C GLU A 185 2.88 4.48 -1.30
N TYR A 186 3.02 3.86 -2.48
CA TYR A 186 3.23 4.56 -3.74
C TYR A 186 2.15 5.61 -4.02
N PHE A 187 0.88 5.28 -3.78
CA PHE A 187 -0.25 6.19 -3.95
C PHE A 187 -0.52 7.10 -2.74
N LYS A 188 0.24 6.98 -1.66
CA LYS A 188 0.01 7.74 -0.42
C LYS A 188 0.05 9.26 -0.63
N GLN A 189 0.85 9.74 -1.56
CA GLN A 189 0.89 11.16 -1.93
C GLN A 189 -0.49 11.67 -2.39
N TYR A 190 -1.22 10.86 -3.18
CA TYR A 190 -2.57 11.19 -3.63
C TYR A 190 -3.62 11.02 -2.52
N LEU A 191 -3.47 9.98 -1.68
CA LEU A 191 -4.35 9.74 -0.54
C LEU A 191 -4.36 10.91 0.45
N ARG A 192 -3.27 11.66 0.56
CA ARG A 192 -3.19 12.87 1.40
C ARG A 192 -4.10 13.99 0.91
N PHE A 193 -4.27 14.12 -0.41
CA PHE A 193 -5.15 15.13 -1.01
C PHE A 193 -6.57 14.62 -1.24
N LYS A 194 -6.74 13.30 -1.29
CA LYS A 194 -8.04 12.64 -1.46
C LYS A 194 -8.16 11.47 -0.47
N PRO A 195 -8.40 11.75 0.82
CA PRO A 195 -8.43 10.73 1.86
C PRO A 195 -9.54 9.69 1.73
N ASP A 196 -10.57 9.97 0.96
CA ASP A 196 -11.68 9.07 0.63
C ASP A 196 -11.43 8.22 -0.62
N LEU A 197 -10.25 8.33 -1.25
CA LEU A 197 -9.80 7.41 -2.29
C LEU A 197 -9.57 6.02 -1.69
N LYS A 198 -10.35 5.04 -2.15
CA LYS A 198 -10.21 3.64 -1.74
C LYS A 198 -9.45 2.86 -2.78
N ILE A 199 -8.40 2.14 -2.35
CA ILE A 199 -7.65 1.21 -3.19
C ILE A 199 -8.18 -0.19 -2.98
N LYS A 200 -8.52 -0.88 -4.06
CA LYS A 200 -9.02 -2.24 -4.10
C LYS A 200 -8.20 -3.08 -5.07
N TYR A 201 -8.23 -4.39 -4.89
CA TYR A 201 -7.59 -5.36 -5.77
C TYR A 201 -8.60 -6.42 -6.15
N GLU A 202 -8.60 -6.76 -7.45
CA GLU A 202 -9.35 -7.88 -8.01
C GLU A 202 -8.33 -8.77 -8.71
N TYR A 203 -8.25 -10.01 -8.28
CA TYR A 203 -7.34 -11.02 -8.80
C TYR A 203 -8.10 -11.96 -9.70
N TYR A 204 -7.52 -12.27 -10.86
CA TYR A 204 -8.13 -13.17 -11.82
C TYR A 204 -7.07 -13.90 -12.64
N TRP A 205 -7.50 -14.87 -13.43
CA TRP A 205 -6.67 -15.53 -14.43
C TRP A 205 -7.37 -15.52 -15.80
N ALA A 206 -6.62 -15.15 -16.83
CA ALA A 206 -7.03 -15.15 -18.23
C ALA A 206 -5.78 -15.17 -19.10
N ASP A 207 -5.86 -15.75 -20.29
CA ASP A 207 -4.76 -15.69 -21.23
C ASP A 207 -4.48 -14.24 -21.64
N SER A 208 -3.32 -13.74 -21.28
CA SER A 208 -2.83 -12.40 -21.64
C SER A 208 -1.97 -12.42 -22.92
N GLY A 209 -1.82 -13.58 -23.56
CA GLY A 209 -0.90 -13.78 -24.67
C GLY A 209 0.58 -13.74 -24.28
N SER A 210 0.89 -13.95 -22.99
CA SER A 210 2.26 -13.95 -22.48
C SER A 210 3.06 -15.13 -23.06
N LYS A 211 3.99 -14.82 -23.98
CA LYS A 211 4.85 -15.84 -24.62
C LYS A 211 5.76 -16.56 -23.62
N SER A 212 6.15 -15.92 -22.54
CA SER A 212 6.98 -16.52 -21.50
C SER A 212 6.21 -17.56 -20.70
N VAL A 213 4.98 -17.28 -20.29
CA VAL A 213 4.11 -18.21 -19.58
C VAL A 213 3.81 -19.44 -20.46
N HIS A 214 3.43 -19.24 -21.72
CA HIS A 214 3.17 -20.33 -22.66
C HIS A 214 4.42 -21.21 -22.92
N ARG A 215 5.59 -20.60 -23.01
CA ARG A 215 6.86 -21.32 -23.18
C ARG A 215 7.26 -22.13 -21.95
N ARG A 216 6.98 -21.58 -20.76
CA ARG A 216 7.33 -22.23 -19.49
C ARG A 216 6.41 -23.39 -19.15
N PHE A 217 5.15 -23.32 -19.57
CA PHE A 217 4.09 -24.29 -19.28
C PHE A 217 3.31 -24.66 -20.54
N PRO A 218 3.94 -25.32 -21.54
CA PRO A 218 3.34 -25.53 -22.88
C PRO A 218 2.11 -26.43 -22.86
N ASP A 219 2.11 -27.48 -22.05
CA ASP A 219 1.09 -28.54 -22.06
C ASP A 219 0.00 -28.36 -20.99
N MET A 220 -0.06 -27.21 -20.32
CA MET A 220 -1.02 -26.91 -19.28
C MET A 220 -2.19 -26.06 -19.80
N THR A 221 -3.38 -26.28 -19.24
CA THR A 221 -4.51 -25.36 -19.41
C THR A 221 -4.22 -24.03 -18.64
N ASP A 222 -4.94 -22.97 -18.95
CA ASP A 222 -4.76 -21.68 -18.27
C ASP A 222 -5.03 -21.76 -16.77
N GLU A 223 -6.01 -22.57 -16.37
CA GLU A 223 -6.28 -22.85 -14.95
C GLU A 223 -5.10 -23.56 -14.27
N GLN A 224 -4.53 -24.59 -14.92
CA GLN A 224 -3.37 -25.31 -14.40
C GLN A 224 -2.13 -24.41 -14.31
N ARG A 225 -1.92 -23.55 -15.32
CA ARG A 225 -0.86 -22.53 -15.31
C ARG A 225 -1.03 -21.59 -14.15
N ALA A 226 -2.24 -21.05 -13.97
CA ALA A 226 -2.56 -20.11 -12.90
C ALA A 226 -2.37 -20.75 -11.51
N ALA A 227 -2.84 -21.98 -11.30
CA ALA A 227 -2.64 -22.71 -10.06
C ALA A 227 -1.14 -22.96 -9.77
N THR A 228 -0.37 -23.37 -10.79
CA THR A 228 1.08 -23.60 -10.65
C THR A 228 1.83 -22.31 -10.32
N ILE A 229 1.45 -21.20 -10.94
CA ILE A 229 2.07 -19.89 -10.65
C ILE A 229 1.68 -19.41 -9.24
N ALA A 230 0.44 -19.65 -8.81
CA ALA A 230 0.00 -19.35 -7.45
C ALA A 230 0.85 -20.09 -6.40
N ASP A 231 1.12 -21.37 -6.62
CA ASP A 231 2.01 -22.17 -5.76
C ASP A 231 3.44 -21.61 -5.73
N ILE A 232 3.98 -21.22 -6.88
CA ILE A 232 5.34 -20.65 -6.98
C ILE A 232 5.46 -19.33 -6.18
N TYR A 233 4.42 -18.52 -6.16
CA TYR A 233 4.39 -17.25 -5.44
C TYR A 233 3.80 -17.37 -4.03
N GLU A 234 3.49 -18.59 -3.59
CA GLU A 234 2.91 -18.88 -2.26
C GLU A 234 1.63 -18.06 -1.98
N VAL A 235 0.78 -17.91 -3.01
CA VAL A 235 -0.51 -17.23 -2.90
C VAL A 235 -1.66 -18.23 -3.02
N ASN A 236 -2.76 -17.97 -2.27
CA ASN A 236 -3.93 -18.85 -2.33
C ASN A 236 -4.63 -18.72 -3.69
N PHE A 237 -4.72 -19.82 -4.45
CA PHE A 237 -5.37 -19.85 -5.76
C PHE A 237 -6.87 -19.52 -5.70
N ASP A 238 -7.56 -19.84 -4.59
CA ASP A 238 -9.00 -19.57 -4.43
C ASP A 238 -9.37 -18.08 -4.47
N MET A 239 -8.38 -17.19 -4.33
CA MET A 239 -8.62 -15.74 -4.43
C MET A 239 -8.75 -15.26 -5.90
N PHE A 240 -8.37 -16.08 -6.87
CA PHE A 240 -8.36 -15.72 -8.29
C PHE A 240 -9.67 -16.09 -8.96
N GLN A 241 -10.34 -15.10 -9.53
CA GLN A 241 -11.58 -15.24 -10.27
C GLN A 241 -11.32 -15.76 -11.68
N THR A 242 -12.28 -16.45 -12.23
CA THR A 242 -12.25 -16.85 -13.65
C THR A 242 -12.46 -15.65 -14.56
N LEU A 243 -12.09 -15.79 -15.84
CA LEU A 243 -12.36 -14.78 -16.86
C LEU A 243 -13.86 -14.42 -16.92
N GLU A 244 -14.75 -15.39 -16.77
CA GLU A 244 -16.20 -15.16 -16.81
C GLU A 244 -16.67 -14.33 -15.62
N GLU A 245 -16.16 -14.58 -14.43
CA GLU A 245 -16.49 -13.83 -13.21
C GLU A 245 -16.00 -12.39 -13.25
N ILE A 246 -14.75 -12.19 -13.69
CA ILE A 246 -14.19 -10.83 -13.77
C ILE A 246 -14.87 -10.01 -14.88
N SER A 247 -15.24 -10.63 -16.01
CA SER A 247 -15.91 -9.96 -17.13
C SER A 247 -17.30 -9.46 -16.76
N LYS A 248 -17.99 -10.11 -15.81
CA LYS A 248 -19.26 -9.60 -15.24
C LYS A 248 -19.08 -8.31 -14.46
N LYS A 249 -17.91 -8.09 -13.88
CA LYS A 249 -17.58 -6.87 -13.11
C LYS A 249 -17.03 -5.77 -14.01
N LYS A 250 -16.12 -6.13 -14.91
CA LYS A 250 -15.46 -5.20 -15.84
C LYS A 250 -14.95 -5.95 -17.07
N ASP A 251 -15.24 -5.41 -18.26
CA ASP A 251 -14.61 -5.86 -19.50
C ASP A 251 -13.16 -5.34 -19.56
N LEU A 252 -12.20 -6.26 -19.61
CA LEU A 252 -10.77 -6.01 -19.68
C LEU A 252 -10.16 -6.43 -21.02
N SER A 253 -10.97 -6.81 -22.00
CA SER A 253 -10.50 -7.26 -23.33
C SER A 253 -9.71 -6.17 -24.06
N SER A 254 -10.14 -4.91 -23.94
CA SER A 254 -9.43 -3.75 -24.52
C SER A 254 -8.05 -3.52 -23.91
N GLU A 255 -7.81 -4.05 -22.70
CA GLU A 255 -6.53 -3.96 -21.98
C GLU A 255 -5.68 -5.24 -22.15
N SER A 256 -6.09 -6.15 -23.09
CA SER A 256 -5.42 -7.42 -23.34
C SER A 256 -5.21 -8.27 -22.08
N TYR A 257 -6.11 -8.17 -21.12
CA TYR A 257 -6.05 -8.85 -19.83
C TYR A 257 -4.73 -8.65 -19.06
N ARG A 258 -4.06 -7.51 -19.27
CA ARG A 258 -2.87 -7.13 -18.51
C ARG A 258 -3.25 -6.43 -17.23
N LEU A 259 -2.27 -6.22 -16.35
CA LEU A 259 -2.46 -5.43 -15.15
C LEU A 259 -2.88 -4.00 -15.52
N VAL A 260 -4.01 -3.58 -14.99
CA VAL A 260 -4.54 -2.23 -15.20
C VAL A 260 -5.25 -1.75 -13.93
N ARG A 261 -5.28 -0.43 -13.72
CA ARG A 261 -6.01 0.17 -12.60
C ARG A 261 -7.20 0.97 -13.15
N GLU A 262 -8.39 0.67 -12.66
CA GLU A 262 -9.57 1.51 -12.92
C GLU A 262 -9.70 2.55 -11.81
N ILE A 263 -9.75 3.82 -12.17
CA ILE A 263 -10.15 4.91 -11.28
C ILE A 263 -11.61 5.22 -11.58
N LYS A 264 -12.47 5.02 -10.59
CA LYS A 264 -13.93 5.19 -10.71
C LYS A 264 -14.45 6.20 -9.70
N LEU A 265 -15.24 7.16 -10.16
CA LEU A 265 -15.96 8.12 -9.33
C LEU A 265 -17.29 7.54 -8.84
N GLU A 266 -17.85 8.15 -7.80
CA GLU A 266 -19.14 7.76 -7.23
C GLU A 266 -20.31 7.91 -8.23
N ASP A 267 -20.20 8.82 -9.19
CA ASP A 267 -21.17 9.05 -10.28
C ASP A 267 -21.11 8.01 -11.41
N GLY A 268 -20.20 7.05 -11.33
CA GLY A 268 -20.05 5.96 -12.29
C GLY A 268 -19.02 6.22 -13.40
N ARG A 269 -18.54 7.46 -13.58
CA ARG A 269 -17.45 7.73 -14.54
C ARG A 269 -16.20 6.98 -14.13
N SER A 270 -15.53 6.37 -15.10
CA SER A 270 -14.27 5.67 -14.86
C SER A 270 -13.26 5.88 -15.99
N THR A 271 -11.99 5.69 -15.65
CA THR A 271 -10.88 5.68 -16.63
C THR A 271 -9.86 4.66 -16.19
N PHE A 272 -9.10 4.15 -17.15
CA PHE A 272 -7.97 3.28 -16.86
C PHE A 272 -6.68 4.08 -16.69
N LEU A 273 -5.92 3.71 -15.67
CA LEU A 273 -4.53 4.05 -15.46
C LEU A 273 -3.71 2.82 -15.84
N ARG A 274 -3.05 2.89 -16.97
CA ARG A 274 -2.28 1.79 -17.55
C ARG A 274 -0.86 1.78 -17.02
N ILE A 275 -0.23 0.61 -17.10
CA ILE A 275 1.20 0.46 -16.91
C ILE A 275 1.83 0.34 -18.30
N PHE A 276 2.80 1.18 -18.58
CA PHE A 276 3.52 1.16 -19.83
C PHE A 276 4.77 0.29 -19.72
N ASN A 277 5.14 -0.34 -20.83
CA ASN A 277 6.33 -1.20 -20.91
C ASN A 277 7.59 -0.35 -21.18
N ASP A 278 7.82 0.63 -20.31
CA ASP A 278 9.00 1.49 -20.32
C ASP A 278 9.89 1.22 -19.10
N SER A 279 10.92 2.02 -18.92
CA SER A 279 11.86 1.89 -17.78
C SER A 279 11.19 2.14 -16.43
N LYS A 280 10.04 2.82 -16.41
CA LYS A 280 9.23 3.12 -15.22
C LYS A 280 7.93 2.34 -15.27
N ARG A 281 7.93 1.12 -14.82
CA ARG A 281 6.72 0.26 -14.81
C ARG A 281 5.56 0.79 -13.96
N MET A 282 5.84 1.61 -12.94
CA MET A 282 4.79 2.25 -12.14
C MET A 282 4.41 3.60 -12.75
N PRO A 283 3.12 3.95 -12.82
CA PRO A 283 2.65 5.20 -13.41
C PRO A 283 3.20 6.39 -12.62
N ASP A 284 3.83 7.34 -13.30
CA ASP A 284 4.35 8.54 -12.65
C ASP A 284 3.25 9.58 -12.35
N GLU A 285 3.63 10.66 -11.68
CA GLU A 285 2.67 11.71 -11.27
C GLU A 285 1.87 12.27 -12.45
N LYS A 286 2.50 12.44 -13.64
CA LYS A 286 1.83 13.00 -14.82
C LYS A 286 0.70 12.08 -15.28
N GLU A 287 0.95 10.77 -15.31
CA GLU A 287 0.00 9.78 -15.78
C GLU A 287 -1.19 9.64 -14.83
N ILE A 288 -0.91 9.60 -13.51
CA ILE A 288 -1.95 9.54 -12.48
C ILE A 288 -2.81 10.82 -12.54
N THR A 289 -2.17 11.99 -12.58
CA THR A 289 -2.88 13.27 -12.64
C THR A 289 -3.67 13.43 -13.93
N ALA A 290 -3.13 12.98 -15.07
CA ALA A 290 -3.84 12.97 -16.34
C ALA A 290 -5.06 12.05 -16.32
N ALA A 291 -4.99 10.89 -15.63
CA ALA A 291 -6.14 10.00 -15.43
C ALA A 291 -7.25 10.71 -14.64
N PHE A 292 -6.92 11.35 -13.53
CA PHE A 292 -7.90 12.15 -12.77
C PHE A 292 -8.46 13.33 -13.59
N LYS A 293 -7.61 14.01 -14.33
CA LYS A 293 -8.05 15.13 -15.20
C LYS A 293 -9.02 14.65 -16.27
N ARG A 294 -8.78 13.50 -16.92
CA ARG A 294 -9.73 12.89 -17.87
C ARG A 294 -11.10 12.59 -17.23
N LEU A 295 -11.13 12.18 -15.97
CA LEU A 295 -12.38 11.94 -15.26
C LEU A 295 -13.17 13.21 -14.97
N ILE A 296 -12.49 14.35 -14.75
CA ILE A 296 -13.12 15.63 -14.41
C ILE A 296 -13.53 16.38 -15.67
N ASP A 297 -12.58 16.54 -16.58
CA ASP A 297 -12.70 17.43 -17.75
C ASP A 297 -13.14 16.69 -19.03
N GLY A 298 -13.11 15.35 -19.00
CA GLY A 298 -13.32 14.50 -20.17
C GLY A 298 -12.02 14.24 -20.95
N ALA A 299 -12.10 13.33 -21.93
CA ALA A 299 -10.98 13.04 -22.81
C ALA A 299 -10.80 14.17 -23.84
N VAL A 300 -9.57 14.60 -24.05
CA VAL A 300 -9.24 15.57 -25.11
C VAL A 300 -9.22 14.83 -26.45
N PRO A 301 -10.03 15.20 -27.43
CA PRO A 301 -9.97 14.60 -28.77
C PRO A 301 -8.67 14.98 -29.47
N VAL A 302 -7.95 13.99 -29.98
CA VAL A 302 -6.72 14.19 -30.76
C VAL A 302 -6.98 13.71 -32.17
N GLY A 303 -6.84 14.63 -33.14
CA GLY A 303 -6.98 14.34 -34.58
C GLY A 303 -5.63 13.97 -35.18
N PHE A 304 -5.60 12.88 -35.94
CA PHE A 304 -4.45 12.47 -36.74
C PHE A 304 -4.75 12.68 -38.22
N ILE A 305 -3.92 13.46 -38.89
CA ILE A 305 -4.01 13.70 -40.34
C ILE A 305 -3.43 12.48 -41.06
N LYS A 306 -4.07 12.04 -42.13
CA LYS A 306 -3.65 10.91 -42.96
C LYS A 306 -3.64 11.34 -44.45
N GLY A 307 -2.77 10.76 -45.24
CA GLY A 307 -2.89 10.81 -46.70
C GLY A 307 -1.70 11.37 -47.45
N HIS A 308 -0.71 11.99 -46.80
CA HIS A 308 0.44 12.65 -47.43
C HIS A 308 1.80 12.11 -46.95
N GLY A 309 1.86 10.85 -46.55
CA GLY A 309 3.10 10.27 -46.02
C GLY A 309 3.32 10.52 -44.53
N GLU A 310 2.28 10.98 -43.83
CA GLU A 310 2.30 11.13 -42.37
C GLU A 310 2.43 9.80 -41.66
N ARG A 311 2.89 9.89 -40.43
CA ARG A 311 3.03 8.71 -39.53
C ARG A 311 1.69 8.04 -39.28
N ASN A 312 1.70 6.73 -39.30
CA ASN A 312 0.48 5.93 -39.11
C ASN A 312 0.33 5.53 -37.64
N ILE A 313 -0.87 5.72 -37.07
CA ILE A 313 -1.22 5.31 -35.69
C ILE A 313 -1.50 3.81 -35.56
N TYR A 314 -1.67 3.08 -36.65
CA TYR A 314 -2.00 1.65 -36.66
C TYR A 314 -0.83 0.75 -37.06
N ARG A 315 0.32 1.33 -37.40
CA ARG A 315 1.53 0.59 -37.76
C ARG A 315 2.65 0.88 -36.76
N GLN A 316 3.34 -0.17 -36.34
CA GLN A 316 4.59 -0.05 -35.59
C GLN A 316 5.75 -0.05 -36.57
N GLY A 317 6.39 1.09 -36.74
CA GLY A 317 7.60 1.25 -37.54
C GLY A 317 8.38 2.47 -37.06
N ASP A 318 9.65 2.58 -37.44
CA ASP A 318 10.54 3.66 -37.01
C ASP A 318 10.04 5.08 -37.32
N LYS A 319 9.07 5.20 -38.25
CA LYS A 319 8.47 6.46 -38.68
C LYS A 319 7.01 6.62 -38.26
N ASP A 320 6.44 5.65 -37.56
CA ASP A 320 5.04 5.65 -37.15
C ASP A 320 4.88 6.15 -35.70
N TYR A 321 3.65 6.47 -35.30
CA TYR A 321 3.37 6.82 -33.92
C TYR A 321 3.22 5.54 -33.10
N LEU A 322 3.86 5.51 -31.95
CA LEU A 322 3.56 4.55 -30.89
C LEU A 322 2.41 5.11 -30.06
N ILE A 323 1.23 4.52 -30.19
CA ILE A 323 0.05 4.88 -29.41
C ILE A 323 -0.43 3.66 -28.62
#